data_f9f8bf9c6df757553095e1d9a5d5665a
#
_entry.id   f9f8bf9c6df757553095e1d9a5d5665a
#
_cell.length_a   1.000
_cell.length_b   1.000
_cell.length_c   1.000
_cell.angle_alpha   90.00
_cell.angle_beta   90.00
_cell.angle_gamma   90.00
#
_symmetry.space_group_name_H-M   'P 1'
#
loop_
_entity.id
_entity.type
_entity.pdbx_description
1 polymer ?
#
loop_
_entity_poly.entity_id
_entity_poly.type
_entity_poly.pdbx_seq_one_letter_code
_entity_poly.pdbx_strand_id
1 'polypeptide(L)'
;MARVFSGIQPSGELHIGNYLGAVQNWVRLQHQHDCLFCVVDLHAITQPYDPATLPQRTIDMAVGLFASGLDPERATVFVQSHVPEHAELNWLLNTVTPLGELERQTQFKDKAQRQESVPAGLLNYPVLQAADVLLYEATLVPVGEDQLQHLELMREIARRWNSRFADGFAFPEPQALLSTAKRVLGLDGQAKMSKSLGNTIGLFEPAETIWEKLKPAATDPARVTRKDPGNPDLCNIFTIHQGFSPPDTIKLVAHNCRTAGWGCLDCKRVLADNMIAALTPIRERAETLRADPRRVLDLLRSGAGKARALARRTMTQVRRRMGFLGEADG
;
A
#
# COMPACT_ATOMS: atom_id res chain seq x y z
N MET A 1 19.38 -11.84 3.08
CA MET A 1 18.23 -10.95 3.27
C MET A 1 17.04 -11.52 2.52
N ALA A 2 15.84 -11.47 3.10
CA ALA A 2 14.63 -11.88 2.38
C ALA A 2 14.24 -10.79 1.36
N ARG A 3 13.60 -11.20 0.26
CA ARG A 3 13.04 -10.24 -0.69
C ARG A 3 11.61 -9.90 -0.33
N VAL A 4 11.32 -8.61 -0.30
CA VAL A 4 10.01 -8.04 0.01
C VAL A 4 9.44 -7.40 -1.24
N PHE A 5 8.18 -7.68 -1.56
CA PHE A 5 7.41 -6.95 -2.57
C PHE A 5 6.16 -6.36 -1.94
N SER A 6 5.86 -5.12 -2.28
CA SER A 6 4.55 -4.52 -1.98
C SER A 6 4.20 -3.46 -3.01
N GLY A 7 2.89 -3.27 -3.22
CA GLY A 7 2.37 -2.33 -4.20
C GLY A 7 1.34 -1.38 -3.62
N ILE A 8 1.27 -0.17 -4.20
CA ILE A 8 0.26 0.82 -3.88
C ILE A 8 -0.35 1.38 -5.18
N GLN A 9 -1.67 1.45 -5.23
CA GLN A 9 -2.36 2.03 -6.38
C GLN A 9 -2.23 3.55 -6.41
N PRO A 10 -2.06 4.18 -7.59
CA PRO A 10 -2.03 5.62 -7.75
C PRO A 10 -3.43 6.23 -7.65
N SER A 11 -4.07 6.09 -6.49
CA SER A 11 -5.42 6.61 -6.21
C SER A 11 -5.44 8.11 -5.90
N GLY A 12 -4.35 8.80 -6.16
CA GLY A 12 -4.11 10.21 -5.88
C GLY A 12 -3.12 10.40 -4.72
N GLU A 13 -3.07 11.60 -4.13
CA GLU A 13 -2.13 11.89 -3.03
C GLU A 13 -2.30 10.95 -1.83
N LEU A 14 -1.19 10.64 -1.18
CA LEU A 14 -1.20 9.86 0.05
C LEU A 14 -1.93 10.60 1.19
N HIS A 15 -2.69 9.86 1.95
CA HIS A 15 -3.25 10.32 3.22
C HIS A 15 -2.62 9.56 4.40
N ILE A 16 -2.81 10.06 5.62
CA ILE A 16 -2.20 9.48 6.83
C ILE A 16 -2.56 8.00 7.03
N GLY A 17 -3.73 7.55 6.56
CA GLY A 17 -4.11 6.13 6.61
C GLY A 17 -3.22 5.25 5.72
N ASN A 18 -2.82 5.71 4.53
CA ASN A 18 -1.84 4.99 3.69
C ASN A 18 -0.45 5.01 4.34
N TYR A 19 -0.06 6.17 4.87
CA TYR A 19 1.24 6.35 5.51
C TYR A 19 1.43 5.41 6.70
N LEU A 20 0.52 5.44 7.67
CA LEU A 20 0.58 4.59 8.86
C LEU A 20 0.35 3.11 8.53
N GLY A 21 -0.55 2.81 7.59
CA GLY A 21 -0.92 1.44 7.25
C GLY A 21 0.12 0.70 6.41
N ALA A 22 0.92 1.41 5.60
CA ALA A 22 1.87 0.79 4.68
C ALA A 22 3.21 1.51 4.61
N VAL A 23 3.24 2.79 4.19
CA VAL A 23 4.48 3.46 3.76
C VAL A 23 5.48 3.59 4.90
N GLN A 24 5.04 3.92 6.12
CA GLN A 24 5.91 4.00 7.31
C GLN A 24 6.61 2.66 7.60
N ASN A 25 5.92 1.54 7.37
CA ASN A 25 6.52 0.21 7.50
C ASN A 25 7.53 -0.06 6.38
N TRP A 26 7.23 0.33 5.14
CA TRP A 26 8.15 0.18 4.00
C TRP A 26 9.47 0.93 4.23
N VAL A 27 9.40 2.16 4.76
CA VAL A 27 10.59 2.95 5.14
C VAL A 27 11.44 2.20 6.17
N ARG A 28 10.85 1.41 7.07
CA ARG A 28 11.62 0.58 8.00
C ARG A 28 12.20 -0.67 7.34
N LEU A 29 11.40 -1.35 6.51
CA LEU A 29 11.78 -2.60 5.86
C LEU A 29 12.96 -2.45 4.90
N GLN A 30 13.11 -1.31 4.22
CA GLN A 30 14.22 -1.06 3.30
C GLN A 30 15.60 -1.13 3.97
N HIS A 31 15.68 -1.02 5.29
CA HIS A 31 16.92 -1.15 6.06
C HIS A 31 17.25 -2.60 6.45
N GLN A 32 16.30 -3.52 6.27
CA GLN A 32 16.38 -4.89 6.77
C GLN A 32 16.33 -5.94 5.65
N HIS A 33 15.76 -5.59 4.50
CA HIS A 33 15.42 -6.50 3.42
C HIS A 33 15.77 -5.94 2.04
N ASP A 34 15.82 -6.81 1.03
CA ASP A 34 15.83 -6.44 -0.39
C ASP A 34 14.39 -6.09 -0.81
N CYS A 35 14.09 -4.79 -0.90
CA CYS A 35 12.72 -4.30 -1.04
C CYS A 35 12.43 -3.77 -2.44
N LEU A 36 11.30 -4.24 -3.00
CA LEU A 36 10.70 -3.72 -4.22
C LEU A 36 9.33 -3.12 -3.88
N PHE A 37 9.17 -1.82 -4.13
CA PHE A 37 7.91 -1.10 -3.90
C PHE A 37 7.38 -0.56 -5.23
N CYS A 38 6.18 -0.95 -5.57
CA CYS A 38 5.62 -0.72 -6.90
C CYS A 38 4.40 0.22 -6.85
N VAL A 39 4.40 1.23 -7.72
CA VAL A 39 3.17 1.97 -8.02
C VAL A 39 2.39 1.15 -9.04
N VAL A 40 1.31 0.49 -8.58
CA VAL A 40 0.60 -0.53 -9.35
C VAL A 40 -0.52 0.08 -10.19
N ASP A 41 -0.13 0.73 -11.27
CA ASP A 41 -1.03 1.41 -12.21
C ASP A 41 -1.89 0.45 -13.05
N LEU A 42 -1.41 -0.76 -13.36
CA LEU A 42 -2.21 -1.80 -14.00
C LEU A 42 -3.36 -2.28 -13.10
N HIS A 43 -3.16 -2.32 -11.79
CA HIS A 43 -4.28 -2.60 -10.87
C HIS A 43 -5.27 -1.43 -10.80
N ALA A 44 -4.80 -0.20 -10.92
CA ALA A 44 -5.67 0.97 -10.86
C ALA A 44 -6.70 0.99 -11.99
N ILE A 45 -6.35 0.54 -13.19
CA ILE A 45 -7.23 0.52 -14.35
C ILE A 45 -8.27 -0.60 -14.33
N THR A 46 -8.27 -1.49 -13.33
CA THR A 46 -9.33 -2.50 -13.13
C THR A 46 -10.63 -1.92 -12.58
N GLN A 47 -10.61 -0.65 -12.18
CA GLN A 47 -11.75 0.16 -11.75
C GLN A 47 -11.97 1.31 -12.75
N PRO A 48 -13.16 1.91 -12.81
CA PRO A 48 -13.36 3.11 -13.61
C PRO A 48 -12.35 4.20 -13.22
N TYR A 49 -11.65 4.74 -14.21
CA TYR A 49 -10.62 5.77 -14.03
C TYR A 49 -10.66 6.78 -15.16
N ASP A 50 -10.05 7.93 -14.95
CA ASP A 50 -9.83 8.94 -15.96
C ASP A 50 -8.40 8.85 -16.50
N PRO A 51 -8.22 8.48 -17.78
CA PRO A 51 -6.90 8.36 -18.39
C PRO A 51 -6.09 9.68 -18.37
N ALA A 52 -6.76 10.82 -18.40
CA ALA A 52 -6.07 12.11 -18.39
C ALA A 52 -5.39 12.40 -17.04
N THR A 53 -5.89 11.84 -15.94
CA THR A 53 -5.36 12.07 -14.59
C THR A 53 -4.41 10.98 -14.10
N LEU A 54 -4.43 9.78 -14.70
CA LEU A 54 -3.62 8.65 -14.24
C LEU A 54 -2.11 8.93 -14.22
N PRO A 55 -1.51 9.58 -15.24
CA PRO A 55 -0.09 9.90 -15.22
C PRO A 55 0.31 10.78 -14.03
N GLN A 56 -0.46 11.86 -13.78
CA GLN A 56 -0.19 12.77 -12.67
C GLN A 56 -0.35 12.08 -11.32
N ARG A 57 -1.40 11.26 -11.16
CA ARG A 57 -1.61 10.48 -9.93
C ARG A 57 -0.46 9.51 -9.65
N THR A 58 0.13 8.94 -10.72
CA THR A 58 1.29 8.04 -10.60
C THR A 58 2.53 8.80 -10.14
N ILE A 59 2.77 9.99 -10.68
CA ILE A 59 3.86 10.88 -10.24
C ILE A 59 3.64 11.34 -8.79
N ASP A 60 2.44 11.79 -8.44
CA ASP A 60 2.10 12.25 -7.10
C ASP A 60 2.29 11.13 -6.05
N MET A 61 1.94 9.88 -6.42
CA MET A 61 2.18 8.72 -5.58
C MET A 61 3.69 8.51 -5.37
N ALA A 62 4.48 8.55 -6.44
CA ALA A 62 5.94 8.40 -6.35
C ALA A 62 6.57 9.51 -5.50
N VAL A 63 6.17 10.76 -5.69
CA VAL A 63 6.57 11.89 -4.82
C VAL A 63 6.26 11.59 -3.38
N GLY A 64 5.05 11.09 -3.10
CA GLY A 64 4.63 10.71 -1.74
C GLY A 64 5.52 9.63 -1.12
N LEU A 65 5.86 8.62 -1.89
CA LEU A 65 6.73 7.54 -1.44
C LEU A 65 8.15 8.03 -1.13
N PHE A 66 8.78 8.76 -2.03
CA PHE A 66 10.13 9.30 -1.81
C PHE A 66 10.16 10.36 -0.69
N ALA A 67 9.18 11.25 -0.65
CA ALA A 67 9.08 12.25 0.40
C ALA A 67 8.88 11.63 1.79
N SER A 68 8.19 10.50 1.86
CA SER A 68 8.02 9.74 3.11
C SER A 68 9.29 9.04 3.60
N GLY A 69 10.34 9.00 2.79
CA GLY A 69 11.65 8.47 3.18
C GLY A 69 12.06 7.15 2.50
N LEU A 70 11.37 6.73 1.43
CA LEU A 70 11.90 5.65 0.60
C LEU A 70 13.14 6.15 -0.16
N ASP A 71 14.25 5.46 0.05
CA ASP A 71 15.55 5.77 -0.52
C ASP A 71 15.77 4.89 -1.78
N PRO A 72 15.93 5.47 -2.98
CA PRO A 72 16.15 4.73 -4.22
C PRO A 72 17.47 3.95 -4.28
N GLU A 73 18.42 4.27 -3.37
CA GLU A 73 19.67 3.49 -3.23
C GLU A 73 19.48 2.24 -2.37
N ARG A 74 18.43 2.20 -1.53
CA ARG A 74 18.13 1.07 -0.61
C ARG A 74 16.98 0.21 -1.10
N ALA A 75 15.97 0.81 -1.71
CA ALA A 75 14.79 0.12 -2.21
C ALA A 75 14.59 0.37 -3.70
N THR A 76 14.11 -0.62 -4.42
CA THR A 76 13.71 -0.47 -5.81
C THR A 76 12.28 0.07 -5.86
N VAL A 77 12.11 1.34 -6.24
CA VAL A 77 10.79 1.96 -6.41
C VAL A 77 10.52 2.18 -7.90
N PHE A 78 9.41 1.68 -8.41
CA PHE A 78 9.10 1.72 -9.84
C PHE A 78 7.59 1.72 -10.13
N VAL A 79 7.22 1.95 -11.39
CA VAL A 79 5.84 1.86 -11.89
C VAL A 79 5.63 0.50 -12.56
N GLN A 80 4.53 -0.17 -12.27
CA GLN A 80 4.23 -1.53 -12.72
C GLN A 80 4.23 -1.64 -14.25
N SER A 81 3.56 -0.73 -14.95
CA SER A 81 3.50 -0.72 -16.41
C SER A 81 4.85 -0.49 -17.11
N HIS A 82 5.87 -0.01 -16.39
CA HIS A 82 7.22 0.12 -16.93
C HIS A 82 7.96 -1.22 -17.00
N VAL A 83 7.38 -2.30 -16.47
CA VAL A 83 7.91 -3.67 -16.49
C VAL A 83 6.85 -4.59 -17.10
N PRO A 84 6.81 -4.73 -18.46
CA PRO A 84 5.77 -5.51 -19.16
C PRO A 84 5.67 -6.96 -18.72
N GLU A 85 6.73 -7.50 -18.16
CA GLU A 85 6.82 -8.87 -17.65
C GLU A 85 5.76 -9.18 -16.58
N HIS A 86 5.22 -8.18 -15.87
CA HIS A 86 4.07 -8.34 -14.98
C HIS A 86 2.82 -8.84 -15.71
N ALA A 87 2.49 -8.21 -16.84
CA ALA A 87 1.34 -8.58 -17.65
C ALA A 87 1.56 -9.92 -18.33
N GLU A 88 2.77 -10.22 -18.79
CA GLU A 88 3.10 -11.50 -19.39
C GLU A 88 2.98 -12.64 -18.38
N LEU A 89 3.62 -12.50 -17.21
CA LEU A 89 3.52 -13.53 -16.17
C LEU A 89 2.08 -13.71 -15.70
N ASN A 90 1.30 -12.62 -15.55
CA ASN A 90 -0.13 -12.72 -15.26
C ASN A 90 -0.85 -13.64 -16.28
N TRP A 91 -0.61 -13.43 -17.57
CA TRP A 91 -1.22 -14.30 -18.59
C TRP A 91 -0.83 -15.78 -18.41
N LEU A 92 0.45 -16.05 -18.20
CA LEU A 92 0.94 -17.41 -18.02
C LEU A 92 0.38 -18.08 -16.75
N LEU A 93 0.28 -17.34 -15.65
CA LEU A 93 -0.31 -17.84 -14.41
C LEU A 93 -1.81 -18.09 -14.51
N ASN A 94 -2.53 -17.34 -15.37
CA ASN A 94 -3.93 -17.61 -15.66
C ASN A 94 -4.16 -19.01 -16.24
N THR A 95 -3.20 -19.56 -17.00
CA THR A 95 -3.33 -20.91 -17.59
C THR A 95 -3.31 -22.03 -16.57
N VAL A 96 -2.89 -21.76 -15.32
CA VAL A 96 -2.88 -22.71 -14.21
C VAL A 96 -3.83 -22.36 -13.08
N THR A 97 -4.56 -21.24 -13.19
CA THR A 97 -5.49 -20.76 -12.16
C THR A 97 -6.93 -21.16 -12.52
N PRO A 98 -7.61 -21.98 -11.69
CA PRO A 98 -9.00 -22.33 -11.94
C PRO A 98 -9.94 -21.13 -11.80
N LEU A 99 -10.84 -20.94 -12.76
CA LEU A 99 -11.83 -19.86 -12.77
C LEU A 99 -12.63 -19.77 -11.45
N GLY A 100 -13.10 -20.92 -10.94
CA GLY A 100 -13.90 -20.96 -9.72
C GLY A 100 -13.15 -20.49 -8.46
N GLU A 101 -11.82 -20.43 -8.45
CA GLU A 101 -11.05 -19.85 -7.34
C GLU A 101 -11.07 -18.33 -7.39
N LEU A 102 -11.07 -17.74 -8.57
CA LEU A 102 -11.21 -16.31 -8.76
C LEU A 102 -12.62 -15.82 -8.39
N GLU A 103 -13.66 -16.57 -8.81
CA GLU A 103 -15.05 -16.25 -8.48
C GLU A 103 -15.35 -16.36 -6.98
N ARG A 104 -14.62 -17.16 -6.24
CA ARG A 104 -14.75 -17.29 -4.78
C ARG A 104 -14.11 -16.17 -3.98
N GLN A 105 -13.26 -15.31 -4.59
CA GLN A 105 -12.60 -14.22 -3.90
C GLN A 105 -13.62 -13.22 -3.34
N THR A 106 -13.54 -12.94 -2.03
CA THR A 106 -14.49 -12.06 -1.33
C THR A 106 -14.48 -10.66 -1.93
N GLN A 107 -13.28 -10.10 -2.17
CA GLN A 107 -13.18 -8.77 -2.77
C GLN A 107 -13.73 -8.68 -4.19
N PHE A 108 -13.65 -9.78 -4.97
CA PHE A 108 -14.30 -9.84 -6.28
C PHE A 108 -15.81 -9.74 -6.13
N LYS A 109 -16.42 -10.55 -5.26
CA LYS A 109 -17.86 -10.54 -5.00
C LYS A 109 -18.37 -9.18 -4.57
N ASP A 110 -17.68 -8.55 -3.60
CA ASP A 110 -18.05 -7.23 -3.07
C ASP A 110 -18.00 -6.13 -4.12
N LYS A 111 -16.96 -6.14 -4.98
CA LYS A 111 -16.81 -5.14 -6.05
C LYS A 111 -17.73 -5.39 -7.22
N ALA A 112 -17.96 -6.65 -7.59
CA ALA A 112 -18.86 -7.02 -8.68
C ALA A 112 -20.32 -6.61 -8.41
N GLN A 113 -20.78 -6.71 -7.16
CA GLN A 113 -22.13 -6.29 -6.76
C GLN A 113 -22.39 -4.78 -6.94
N ARG A 114 -21.34 -3.98 -7.07
CA ARG A 114 -21.43 -2.51 -7.19
C ARG A 114 -21.34 -2.01 -8.62
N GLN A 115 -21.27 -2.91 -9.58
CA GLN A 115 -21.09 -2.56 -11.01
C GLN A 115 -22.19 -3.23 -11.86
N GLU A 116 -22.74 -2.49 -12.81
CA GLU A 116 -23.69 -3.04 -13.80
C GLU A 116 -23.01 -4.02 -14.75
N SER A 117 -21.76 -3.79 -15.09
CA SER A 117 -20.93 -4.66 -15.93
C SER A 117 -19.59 -4.91 -15.24
N VAL A 118 -19.26 -6.18 -15.09
CA VAL A 118 -18.04 -6.62 -14.39
C VAL A 118 -16.95 -6.91 -15.44
N PRO A 119 -15.91 -6.06 -15.52
CA PRO A 119 -14.80 -6.29 -16.45
C PRO A 119 -14.00 -7.54 -16.06
N ALA A 120 -13.47 -8.27 -17.04
CA ALA A 120 -12.60 -9.43 -16.80
C ALA A 120 -11.37 -9.08 -15.96
N GLY A 121 -10.86 -7.85 -16.07
CA GLY A 121 -9.76 -7.36 -15.22
C GLY A 121 -10.07 -7.37 -13.73
N LEU A 122 -11.35 -7.14 -13.34
CA LEU A 122 -11.78 -7.22 -11.96
C LEU A 122 -11.78 -8.65 -11.40
N LEU A 123 -12.09 -9.65 -12.25
CA LEU A 123 -11.98 -11.06 -11.90
C LEU A 123 -10.51 -11.49 -11.80
N ASN A 124 -9.66 -10.93 -12.66
CA ASN A 124 -8.31 -11.41 -12.94
C ASN A 124 -7.22 -10.73 -12.11
N TYR A 125 -7.51 -9.57 -11.48
CA TYR A 125 -6.47 -8.83 -10.73
C TYR A 125 -5.77 -9.64 -9.62
N PRO A 126 -6.37 -10.67 -8.97
CA PRO A 126 -5.62 -11.47 -7.99
C PRO A 126 -4.50 -12.30 -8.61
N VAL A 127 -4.64 -12.69 -9.90
CA VAL A 127 -3.56 -13.36 -10.64
C VAL A 127 -2.46 -12.36 -11.02
N LEU A 128 -2.83 -11.13 -11.37
CA LEU A 128 -1.85 -10.06 -11.58
C LEU A 128 -1.07 -9.75 -10.29
N GLN A 129 -1.74 -9.74 -9.14
CA GLN A 129 -1.09 -9.59 -7.84
C GLN A 129 -0.14 -10.76 -7.54
N ALA A 130 -0.50 -11.98 -7.91
CA ALA A 130 0.41 -13.13 -7.81
C ALA A 130 1.62 -12.96 -8.74
N ALA A 131 1.40 -12.50 -9.98
CA ALA A 131 2.47 -12.22 -10.92
C ALA A 131 3.43 -11.15 -10.37
N ASP A 132 2.91 -10.07 -9.76
CA ASP A 132 3.71 -8.98 -9.18
C ASP A 132 4.74 -9.49 -8.17
N VAL A 133 4.36 -10.44 -7.33
CA VAL A 133 5.20 -10.99 -6.26
C VAL A 133 6.13 -12.09 -6.77
N LEU A 134 5.57 -13.04 -7.54
CA LEU A 134 6.30 -14.21 -8.02
C LEU A 134 7.35 -13.83 -9.08
N LEU A 135 7.12 -12.78 -9.85
CA LEU A 135 8.06 -12.26 -10.85
C LEU A 135 9.42 -11.91 -10.23
N TYR A 136 9.42 -11.48 -8.99
CA TYR A 136 10.63 -11.13 -8.25
C TYR A 136 11.08 -12.21 -7.26
N GLU A 137 10.46 -13.38 -7.26
CA GLU A 137 10.72 -14.43 -6.29
C GLU A 137 10.68 -13.90 -4.84
N ALA A 138 9.77 -12.94 -4.57
CA ALA A 138 9.65 -12.33 -3.26
C ALA A 138 9.07 -13.33 -2.25
N THR A 139 9.71 -13.42 -1.08
CA THR A 139 9.33 -14.37 -0.02
C THR A 139 8.49 -13.72 1.08
N LEU A 140 8.48 -12.38 1.15
CA LEU A 140 7.71 -11.63 2.14
C LEU A 140 6.83 -10.58 1.47
N VAL A 141 5.57 -10.49 1.89
CA VAL A 141 4.60 -9.53 1.37
C VAL A 141 3.96 -8.78 2.54
N PRO A 142 4.29 -7.49 2.74
CA PRO A 142 3.62 -6.65 3.72
C PRO A 142 2.16 -6.46 3.31
N VAL A 143 1.23 -6.98 4.11
CA VAL A 143 -0.21 -6.93 3.82
C VAL A 143 -1.03 -6.67 5.08
N GLY A 144 -2.21 -6.10 4.89
CA GLY A 144 -3.27 -6.13 5.90
C GLY A 144 -4.01 -7.48 5.91
N GLU A 145 -4.78 -7.74 6.95
CA GLU A 145 -5.56 -8.97 7.11
C GLU A 145 -6.54 -9.22 5.94
N ASP A 146 -7.06 -8.15 5.35
CA ASP A 146 -7.97 -8.20 4.19
C ASP A 146 -7.32 -8.74 2.90
N GLN A 147 -5.99 -8.87 2.86
CA GLN A 147 -5.23 -9.39 1.74
C GLN A 147 -4.79 -10.85 1.92
N LEU A 148 -5.05 -11.46 3.06
CA LEU A 148 -4.61 -12.84 3.34
C LEU A 148 -5.19 -13.86 2.36
N GLN A 149 -6.44 -13.65 1.92
CA GLN A 149 -7.06 -14.53 0.92
C GLN A 149 -6.35 -14.46 -0.44
N HIS A 150 -5.93 -13.28 -0.87
CA HIS A 150 -5.14 -13.11 -2.10
C HIS A 150 -3.76 -13.76 -1.97
N LEU A 151 -3.14 -13.65 -0.81
CA LEU A 151 -1.85 -14.29 -0.57
C LEU A 151 -1.95 -15.81 -0.59
N GLU A 152 -3.03 -16.39 -0.07
CA GLU A 152 -3.25 -17.84 -0.15
C GLU A 152 -3.49 -18.29 -1.61
N LEU A 153 -4.28 -17.53 -2.38
CA LEU A 153 -4.44 -17.80 -3.81
C LEU A 153 -3.08 -17.75 -4.53
N MET A 154 -2.23 -16.79 -4.20
CA MET A 154 -0.88 -16.67 -4.78
C MET A 154 -0.02 -17.92 -4.49
N ARG A 155 -0.07 -18.45 -3.27
CA ARG A 155 0.61 -19.70 -2.90
C ARG A 155 0.06 -20.89 -3.70
N GLU A 156 -1.26 -20.99 -3.82
CA GLU A 156 -1.89 -22.04 -4.63
C GLU A 156 -1.47 -21.96 -6.11
N ILE A 157 -1.40 -20.76 -6.68
CA ILE A 157 -0.91 -20.55 -8.04
C ILE A 157 0.55 -20.99 -8.16
N ALA A 158 1.40 -20.61 -7.20
CA ALA A 158 2.80 -21.02 -7.17
C ALA A 158 2.94 -22.55 -7.08
N ARG A 159 2.20 -23.22 -6.19
CA ARG A 159 2.20 -24.69 -6.05
C ARG A 159 1.78 -25.38 -7.34
N ARG A 160 0.70 -24.92 -7.99
CA ARG A 160 0.19 -25.50 -9.24
C ARG A 160 1.17 -25.35 -10.38
N TRP A 161 1.78 -24.17 -10.51
CA TRP A 161 2.81 -23.93 -11.49
C TRP A 161 4.03 -24.84 -11.22
N ASN A 162 4.51 -24.88 -9.99
CA ASN A 162 5.65 -25.70 -9.57
C ASN A 162 5.37 -27.19 -9.81
N SER A 163 4.20 -27.69 -9.43
CA SER A 163 3.82 -29.10 -9.65
C SER A 163 3.84 -29.50 -11.11
N ARG A 164 3.60 -28.57 -12.02
CA ARG A 164 3.48 -28.84 -13.45
C ARG A 164 4.78 -28.59 -14.22
N PHE A 165 5.55 -27.58 -13.81
CA PHE A 165 6.65 -27.06 -14.62
C PHE A 165 7.98 -26.96 -13.87
N ALA A 166 8.05 -27.23 -12.56
CA ALA A 166 9.30 -27.14 -11.82
C ALA A 166 10.32 -28.19 -12.28
N ASP A 167 11.47 -27.70 -12.71
CA ASP A 167 12.63 -28.51 -13.07
C ASP A 167 13.88 -27.65 -12.86
N GLY A 168 14.39 -27.64 -11.62
CA GLY A 168 15.51 -26.77 -11.21
C GLY A 168 15.19 -25.29 -11.00
N PHE A 169 13.91 -24.87 -11.22
CA PHE A 169 13.37 -23.57 -10.83
C PHE A 169 11.96 -23.77 -10.25
N ALA A 170 11.66 -23.10 -9.15
CA ALA A 170 10.34 -23.11 -8.54
C ALA A 170 10.03 -21.73 -7.95
N PHE A 171 8.80 -21.29 -8.08
CA PHE A 171 8.32 -20.10 -7.37
C PHE A 171 8.31 -20.34 -5.87
N PRO A 172 8.74 -19.36 -5.05
CA PRO A 172 8.57 -19.45 -3.60
C PRO A 172 7.09 -19.36 -3.21
N GLU A 173 6.77 -19.82 -2.02
CA GLU A 173 5.48 -19.56 -1.37
C GLU A 173 5.61 -18.33 -0.47
N PRO A 174 5.10 -17.16 -0.88
CA PRO A 174 5.29 -15.92 -0.11
C PRO A 174 4.58 -15.96 1.22
N GLN A 175 5.17 -15.33 2.23
CA GLN A 175 4.62 -15.22 3.58
C GLN A 175 4.09 -13.80 3.83
N ALA A 176 2.98 -13.71 4.57
CA ALA A 176 2.46 -12.44 5.03
C ALA A 176 3.39 -11.82 6.07
N LEU A 177 3.76 -10.57 5.86
CA LEU A 177 4.31 -9.72 6.91
C LEU A 177 3.19 -8.79 7.38
N LEU A 178 2.46 -9.24 8.40
CA LEU A 178 1.33 -8.48 8.90
C LEU A 178 1.79 -7.16 9.53
N SER A 179 1.12 -6.08 9.14
CA SER A 179 1.33 -4.79 9.79
C SER A 179 0.84 -4.86 11.23
N THR A 180 1.69 -4.48 12.18
CA THR A 180 1.30 -4.32 13.59
C THR A 180 0.49 -3.05 13.82
N ALA A 181 0.43 -2.15 12.84
CA ALA A 181 -0.35 -0.92 12.94
C ALA A 181 -1.84 -1.23 12.91
N LYS A 182 -2.55 -0.77 13.93
CA LYS A 182 -4.02 -0.83 13.95
C LYS A 182 -4.58 -0.11 12.73
N ARG A 183 -5.67 -0.62 12.17
CA ARG A 183 -6.38 0.02 11.07
C ARG A 183 -6.85 1.41 11.51
N VAL A 184 -6.36 2.44 10.83
CA VAL A 184 -6.80 3.82 11.07
C VAL A 184 -8.11 4.05 10.31
N LEU A 185 -9.15 4.41 11.04
CA LEU A 185 -10.44 4.81 10.47
C LEU A 185 -10.37 6.26 9.97
N GLY A 186 -11.35 6.66 9.18
CA GLY A 186 -11.56 8.04 8.79
C GLY A 186 -11.86 8.93 9.99
N LEU A 187 -11.85 10.24 9.77
CA LEU A 187 -12.13 11.20 10.83
C LEU A 187 -13.57 11.12 11.36
N ASP A 188 -14.45 10.45 10.62
CA ASP A 188 -15.81 10.05 11.03
C ASP A 188 -15.85 8.93 12.07
N GLY A 189 -14.72 8.24 12.30
CA GLY A 189 -14.61 7.12 13.23
C GLY A 189 -15.34 5.84 12.81
N GLN A 190 -15.86 5.76 11.58
CA GLN A 190 -16.71 4.65 11.12
C GLN A 190 -16.08 3.90 9.92
N ALA A 191 -15.88 4.60 8.81
CA ALA A 191 -15.36 4.01 7.59
C ALA A 191 -13.83 4.06 7.55
N LYS A 192 -13.22 3.25 6.66
CA LYS A 192 -11.81 3.40 6.31
C LYS A 192 -11.58 4.80 5.74
N MET A 193 -10.42 5.41 6.01
CA MET A 193 -10.04 6.66 5.36
C MET A 193 -10.13 6.53 3.84
N SER A 194 -10.90 7.42 3.24
CA SER A 194 -11.08 7.51 1.79
C SER A 194 -11.30 8.95 1.36
N LYS A 195 -10.64 9.37 0.29
CA LYS A 195 -10.82 10.71 -0.28
C LYS A 195 -12.26 10.94 -0.75
N SER A 196 -12.89 9.92 -1.33
CA SER A 196 -14.28 10.00 -1.80
C SER A 196 -15.28 10.26 -0.67
N LEU A 197 -14.93 9.92 0.57
CA LEU A 197 -15.75 10.19 1.75
C LEU A 197 -15.39 11.51 2.46
N GLY A 198 -14.34 12.20 2.03
CA GLY A 198 -13.88 13.44 2.66
C GLY A 198 -13.39 13.27 4.11
N ASN A 199 -13.16 12.05 4.57
CA ASN A 199 -12.84 11.72 5.96
C ASN A 199 -11.32 11.51 6.19
N THR A 200 -10.47 12.15 5.37
CA THR A 200 -9.01 11.97 5.37
C THR A 200 -8.25 13.22 5.76
N ILE A 201 -7.03 13.03 6.25
CA ILE A 201 -5.99 14.06 6.29
C ILE A 201 -4.93 13.66 5.26
N GLY A 202 -4.67 14.53 4.29
CA GLY A 202 -3.61 14.34 3.30
C GLY A 202 -2.22 14.47 3.93
N LEU A 203 -1.25 13.76 3.35
CA LEU A 203 0.11 13.73 3.88
C LEU A 203 0.83 15.09 3.76
N PHE A 204 0.41 15.91 2.81
CA PHE A 204 1.03 17.20 2.47
C PHE A 204 0.16 18.40 2.84
N GLU A 205 -0.90 18.19 3.63
CA GLU A 205 -1.77 19.29 4.04
C GLU A 205 -1.05 20.30 4.94
N PRO A 206 -1.36 21.61 4.82
CA PRO A 206 -0.86 22.65 5.71
C PRO A 206 -1.28 22.42 7.17
N ALA A 207 -0.51 22.98 8.09
CA ALA A 207 -0.75 22.85 9.53
C ALA A 207 -2.16 23.27 9.96
N GLU A 208 -2.65 24.38 9.40
CA GLU A 208 -3.97 24.92 9.67
C GLU A 208 -5.07 23.93 9.24
N THR A 209 -4.92 23.33 8.05
CA THR A 209 -5.87 22.34 7.52
C THR A 209 -5.90 21.08 8.37
N ILE A 210 -4.75 20.62 8.88
CA ILE A 210 -4.68 19.46 9.78
C ILE A 210 -5.53 19.73 11.04
N TRP A 211 -5.37 20.91 11.65
CA TRP A 211 -6.15 21.26 12.84
C TRP A 211 -7.64 21.38 12.55
N GLU A 212 -8.02 22.08 11.49
CA GLU A 212 -9.44 22.26 11.14
C GLU A 212 -10.14 20.93 10.86
N LYS A 213 -9.43 19.94 10.32
CA LYS A 213 -9.96 18.59 10.11
C LYS A 213 -10.00 17.75 11.39
N LEU A 214 -9.01 17.87 12.27
CA LEU A 214 -8.97 17.12 13.53
C LEU A 214 -10.00 17.64 14.55
N LYS A 215 -10.21 18.95 14.58
CA LYS A 215 -11.12 19.61 15.54
C LYS A 215 -12.52 18.95 15.59
N PRO A 216 -13.25 18.75 14.48
CA PRO A 216 -14.55 18.11 14.47
C PRO A 216 -14.51 16.58 14.48
N ALA A 217 -13.35 15.94 14.30
CA ALA A 217 -13.22 14.49 14.12
C ALA A 217 -13.87 13.70 15.27
N ALA A 218 -14.44 12.55 14.95
CA ALA A 218 -15.11 11.69 15.91
C ALA A 218 -14.13 11.15 16.99
N THR A 219 -14.63 11.08 18.22
CA THR A 219 -13.92 10.53 19.38
C THR A 219 -14.71 9.35 19.95
N ASP A 220 -14.40 8.91 21.17
CA ASP A 220 -15.17 7.90 21.87
C ASP A 220 -16.64 8.36 22.02
N PRO A 221 -17.62 7.67 21.42
CA PRO A 221 -19.03 8.05 21.48
C PRO A 221 -19.63 7.94 22.89
N ALA A 222 -19.04 7.14 23.76
CA ALA A 222 -19.49 7.02 25.15
C ALA A 222 -19.13 8.25 26.01
N ARG A 223 -18.21 9.09 25.54
CA ARG A 223 -17.77 10.29 26.23
C ARG A 223 -18.60 11.50 25.79
N VAL A 224 -19.66 11.78 26.48
CA VAL A 224 -20.63 12.85 26.15
C VAL A 224 -20.19 14.22 26.67
N THR A 225 -19.64 14.26 27.88
CA THR A 225 -19.18 15.52 28.50
C THR A 225 -17.68 15.50 28.77
N ARG A 226 -17.09 16.68 29.01
CA ARG A 226 -15.68 16.83 29.37
C ARG A 226 -15.32 16.07 30.67
N LYS A 227 -16.27 15.90 31.57
CA LYS A 227 -16.08 15.27 32.89
C LYS A 227 -16.16 13.74 32.84
N ASP A 228 -16.67 13.18 31.73
CA ASP A 228 -16.79 11.74 31.59
C ASP A 228 -15.42 11.14 31.28
N PRO A 229 -15.04 10.05 31.93
CA PRO A 229 -13.87 9.28 31.50
C PRO A 229 -14.10 8.67 30.11
N GLY A 230 -13.08 8.71 29.25
CA GLY A 230 -13.12 8.10 27.93
C GLY A 230 -12.40 6.77 27.89
N ASN A 231 -12.65 6.01 26.81
CA ASN A 231 -11.93 4.79 26.49
C ASN A 231 -11.00 5.02 25.28
N PRO A 232 -9.66 5.17 25.49
CA PRO A 232 -8.74 5.37 24.39
C PRO A 232 -8.71 4.17 23.41
N ASP A 233 -9.01 2.97 23.86
CA ASP A 233 -8.96 1.77 23.02
C ASP A 233 -10.09 1.72 21.97
N LEU A 234 -11.17 2.48 22.18
CA LEU A 234 -12.30 2.65 21.24
C LEU A 234 -12.19 3.95 20.42
N CYS A 235 -11.23 4.82 20.75
CA CYS A 235 -11.13 6.15 20.16
C CYS A 235 -10.17 6.16 18.94
N ASN A 236 -10.69 6.49 17.75
CA ASN A 236 -9.88 6.59 16.54
C ASN A 236 -8.78 7.68 16.65
N ILE A 237 -9.03 8.79 17.36
CA ILE A 237 -8.01 9.81 17.63
C ILE A 237 -6.84 9.23 18.40
N PHE A 238 -7.08 8.34 19.36
CA PHE A 238 -6.01 7.65 20.08
C PHE A 238 -5.23 6.69 19.17
N THR A 239 -5.91 6.01 18.25
CA THR A 239 -5.25 5.18 17.24
C THR A 239 -4.31 6.02 16.37
N ILE A 240 -4.71 7.23 15.98
CA ILE A 240 -3.83 8.15 15.22
C ILE A 240 -2.66 8.63 16.09
N HIS A 241 -2.87 8.91 17.38
CA HIS A 241 -1.77 9.20 18.31
C HIS A 241 -0.69 8.11 18.32
N GLN A 242 -1.07 6.83 18.28
CA GLN A 242 -0.13 5.71 18.24
C GLN A 242 0.82 5.75 17.03
N GLY A 243 0.41 6.41 15.94
CA GLY A 243 1.21 6.56 14.73
C GLY A 243 2.09 7.81 14.69
N PHE A 244 1.73 8.87 15.42
CA PHE A 244 2.39 10.17 15.31
C PHE A 244 2.98 10.71 16.61
N SER A 245 2.53 10.24 17.76
CA SER A 245 2.98 10.78 19.04
C SER A 245 4.10 9.95 19.67
N PRO A 246 5.03 10.58 20.41
CA PRO A 246 6.03 9.87 21.19
C PRO A 246 5.39 8.94 22.24
N PRO A 247 6.08 7.84 22.63
CA PRO A 247 5.53 6.86 23.58
C PRO A 247 5.05 7.47 24.91
N ASP A 248 5.75 8.46 25.45
CA ASP A 248 5.36 9.09 26.73
C ASP A 248 4.13 9.99 26.55
N THR A 249 4.00 10.66 25.40
CA THR A 249 2.77 11.40 25.04
C THR A 249 1.58 10.45 24.90
N ILE A 250 1.76 9.28 24.29
CA ILE A 250 0.69 8.26 24.17
C ILE A 250 0.21 7.82 25.57
N LYS A 251 1.13 7.54 26.49
CA LYS A 251 0.79 7.18 27.89
C LYS A 251 0.04 8.32 28.60
N LEU A 252 0.52 9.56 28.44
CA LEU A 252 -0.09 10.75 29.02
C LEU A 252 -1.52 10.97 28.50
N VAL A 253 -1.70 10.86 27.18
CA VAL A 253 -3.01 10.96 26.53
C VAL A 253 -3.96 9.88 27.04
N ALA A 254 -3.52 8.63 27.13
CA ALA A 254 -4.31 7.53 27.62
C ALA A 254 -4.74 7.75 29.09
N HIS A 255 -3.82 8.20 29.96
CA HIS A 255 -4.11 8.52 31.36
C HIS A 255 -5.16 9.63 31.47
N ASN A 256 -4.93 10.77 30.83
CA ASN A 256 -5.84 11.91 30.89
C ASN A 256 -7.22 11.62 30.25
N CYS A 257 -7.28 10.73 29.24
CA CYS A 257 -8.53 10.28 28.67
C CYS A 257 -9.36 9.47 29.72
N ARG A 258 -8.73 8.47 30.36
CA ARG A 258 -9.37 7.59 31.34
C ARG A 258 -9.77 8.31 32.64
N THR A 259 -9.06 9.37 33.02
CA THR A 259 -9.30 10.14 34.25
C THR A 259 -10.11 11.40 34.02
N ALA A 260 -10.56 11.68 32.78
CA ALA A 260 -11.16 12.95 32.39
C ALA A 260 -10.29 14.19 32.69
N GLY A 261 -8.96 14.01 32.80
CA GLY A 261 -8.00 15.10 33.03
C GLY A 261 -7.94 16.10 31.88
N TRP A 262 -8.14 15.64 30.65
CA TRP A 262 -8.22 16.46 29.43
C TRP A 262 -9.57 16.36 28.76
N GLY A 263 -9.99 17.42 28.07
CA GLY A 263 -11.07 17.34 27.09
C GLY A 263 -10.61 16.73 25.77
N CYS A 264 -11.55 16.29 24.92
CA CYS A 264 -11.22 15.73 23.61
C CYS A 264 -10.53 16.77 22.71
N LEU A 265 -10.84 18.05 22.85
CA LEU A 265 -10.16 19.13 22.11
C LEU A 265 -8.70 19.29 22.54
N ASP A 266 -8.42 19.16 23.84
CA ASP A 266 -7.05 19.24 24.36
C ASP A 266 -6.20 18.08 23.78
N CYS A 267 -6.75 16.86 23.80
CA CYS A 267 -6.16 15.67 23.19
C CYS A 267 -5.88 15.85 21.69
N LYS A 268 -6.88 16.35 20.94
CA LYS A 268 -6.73 16.60 19.49
C LYS A 268 -5.68 17.68 19.18
N ARG A 269 -5.53 18.70 20.05
CA ARG A 269 -4.49 19.71 19.88
C ARG A 269 -3.09 19.09 20.00
N VAL A 270 -2.87 18.26 21.00
CA VAL A 270 -1.60 17.53 21.17
C VAL A 270 -1.34 16.62 19.96
N LEU A 271 -2.37 15.95 19.43
CA LEU A 271 -2.22 15.17 18.22
C LEU A 271 -1.84 16.03 17.01
N ALA A 272 -2.54 17.15 16.81
CA ALA A 272 -2.26 18.06 15.70
C ALA A 272 -0.80 18.53 15.72
N ASP A 273 -0.31 18.95 16.88
CA ASP A 273 1.07 19.44 17.04
C ASP A 273 2.09 18.34 16.69
N ASN A 274 1.88 17.11 17.16
CA ASN A 274 2.74 15.97 16.83
C ASN A 274 2.67 15.58 15.35
N MET A 275 1.47 15.60 14.76
CA MET A 275 1.30 15.34 13.33
C MET A 275 1.99 16.40 12.48
N ILE A 276 1.81 17.68 12.79
CA ILE A 276 2.45 18.79 12.08
C ILE A 276 3.97 18.64 12.14
N ALA A 277 4.52 18.36 13.32
CA ALA A 277 5.96 18.15 13.50
C ALA A 277 6.47 16.96 12.65
N ALA A 278 5.74 15.85 12.63
CA ALA A 278 6.12 14.65 11.87
C ALA A 278 5.97 14.84 10.34
N LEU A 279 4.93 15.56 9.90
CA LEU A 279 4.61 15.71 8.49
C LEU A 279 5.34 16.89 7.81
N THR A 280 5.78 17.91 8.56
CA THR A 280 6.52 19.05 8.00
C THR A 280 7.74 18.64 7.17
N PRO A 281 8.68 17.79 7.65
CA PRO A 281 9.82 17.40 6.84
C PRO A 281 9.43 16.54 5.61
N ILE A 282 8.31 15.79 5.67
CA ILE A 282 7.78 15.05 4.54
C ILE A 282 7.26 16.02 3.47
N ARG A 283 6.51 17.04 3.89
CA ARG A 283 5.98 18.08 3.02
C ARG A 283 7.09 18.85 2.31
N GLU A 284 8.11 19.30 3.04
CA GLU A 284 9.26 20.02 2.47
C GLU A 284 10.00 19.19 1.41
N ARG A 285 10.21 17.89 1.65
CA ARG A 285 10.78 17.00 0.65
C ARG A 285 9.85 16.83 -0.56
N ALA A 286 8.54 16.74 -0.35
CA ALA A 286 7.58 16.65 -1.44
C ALA A 286 7.58 17.90 -2.30
N GLU A 287 7.65 19.09 -1.72
CA GLU A 287 7.76 20.38 -2.43
C GLU A 287 9.04 20.41 -3.30
N THR A 288 10.17 19.97 -2.75
CA THR A 288 11.44 19.87 -3.48
C THR A 288 11.33 18.91 -4.69
N LEU A 289 10.69 17.73 -4.50
CA LEU A 289 10.49 16.75 -5.57
C LEU A 289 9.49 17.25 -6.63
N ARG A 290 8.44 17.95 -6.24
CA ARG A 290 7.47 18.55 -7.16
C ARG A 290 8.06 19.68 -8.01
N ALA A 291 9.05 20.40 -7.47
CA ALA A 291 9.77 21.43 -8.21
C ALA A 291 10.66 20.83 -9.33
N ASP A 292 11.03 19.54 -9.25
CA ASP A 292 11.81 18.83 -10.28
C ASP A 292 11.14 17.49 -10.67
N PRO A 293 10.07 17.53 -11.48
CA PRO A 293 9.40 16.31 -11.93
C PRO A 293 10.30 15.37 -12.77
N ARG A 294 11.32 15.92 -13.45
CA ARG A 294 12.26 15.11 -14.23
C ARG A 294 13.05 14.17 -13.33
N ARG A 295 13.52 14.66 -12.21
CA ARG A 295 14.21 13.85 -11.20
C ARG A 295 13.34 12.68 -10.72
N VAL A 296 12.06 12.91 -10.45
CA VAL A 296 11.14 11.84 -10.03
C VAL A 296 10.99 10.77 -11.11
N LEU A 297 10.84 11.19 -12.38
CA LEU A 297 10.76 10.27 -13.51
C LEU A 297 12.05 9.47 -13.70
N ASP A 298 13.21 10.08 -13.51
CA ASP A 298 14.51 9.40 -13.64
C ASP A 298 14.73 8.39 -12.51
N LEU A 299 14.29 8.68 -11.28
CA LEU A 299 14.30 7.73 -10.18
C LEU A 299 13.40 6.52 -10.48
N LEU A 300 12.18 6.75 -10.99
CA LEU A 300 11.26 5.68 -11.39
C LEU A 300 11.81 4.84 -12.55
N ARG A 301 12.45 5.46 -13.57
CA ARG A 301 13.11 4.76 -14.68
C ARG A 301 14.27 3.90 -14.20
N SER A 302 15.10 4.42 -13.31
CA SER A 302 16.20 3.67 -12.69
C SER A 302 15.66 2.45 -11.92
N GLY A 303 14.62 2.65 -11.10
CA GLY A 303 13.94 1.56 -10.40
C GLY A 303 13.35 0.53 -11.35
N ALA A 304 12.68 0.96 -12.41
CA ALA A 304 12.14 0.07 -13.44
C ALA A 304 13.24 -0.73 -14.14
N GLY A 305 14.41 -0.14 -14.40
CA GLY A 305 15.58 -0.84 -14.96
C GLY A 305 16.06 -1.97 -14.03
N LYS A 306 16.21 -1.67 -12.73
CA LYS A 306 16.58 -2.67 -11.71
C LYS A 306 15.52 -3.79 -11.63
N ALA A 307 14.24 -3.44 -11.54
CA ALA A 307 13.13 -4.38 -11.47
C ALA A 307 13.05 -5.26 -12.73
N ARG A 308 13.18 -4.65 -13.93
CA ARG A 308 13.13 -5.38 -15.20
C ARG A 308 14.27 -6.38 -15.36
N ALA A 309 15.47 -6.06 -14.86
CA ALA A 309 16.59 -7.01 -14.89
C ALA A 309 16.28 -8.28 -14.07
N LEU A 310 15.62 -8.14 -12.92
CA LEU A 310 15.15 -9.26 -12.10
C LEU A 310 14.02 -10.01 -12.82
N ALA A 311 13.02 -9.30 -13.31
CA ALA A 311 11.85 -9.85 -14.01
C ALA A 311 12.26 -10.71 -15.21
N ARG A 312 13.17 -10.23 -16.05
CA ARG A 312 13.67 -10.96 -17.23
C ARG A 312 14.32 -12.29 -16.85
N ARG A 313 15.09 -12.35 -15.75
CA ARG A 313 15.72 -13.61 -15.29
C ARG A 313 14.66 -14.64 -14.93
N THR A 314 13.65 -14.24 -14.17
CA THR A 314 12.51 -15.10 -13.82
C THR A 314 11.75 -15.52 -15.08
N MET A 315 11.42 -14.59 -15.96
CA MET A 315 10.67 -14.90 -17.19
C MET A 315 11.43 -15.82 -18.14
N THR A 316 12.75 -15.72 -18.23
CA THR A 316 13.57 -16.68 -19.00
C THR A 316 13.38 -18.10 -18.46
N GLN A 317 13.38 -18.30 -17.13
CA GLN A 317 13.12 -19.62 -16.54
C GLN A 317 11.68 -20.07 -16.79
N VAL A 318 10.70 -19.20 -16.59
CA VAL A 318 9.28 -19.50 -16.79
C VAL A 318 8.99 -19.91 -18.22
N ARG A 319 9.42 -19.11 -19.21
CA ARG A 319 9.22 -19.42 -20.64
C ARG A 319 9.85 -20.75 -21.02
N ARG A 320 11.09 -20.99 -20.61
CA ARG A 320 11.79 -22.25 -20.87
C ARG A 320 11.05 -23.45 -20.29
N ARG A 321 10.57 -23.37 -19.04
CA ARG A 321 9.87 -24.47 -18.36
C ARG A 321 8.49 -24.74 -18.98
N MET A 322 7.81 -23.71 -19.45
CA MET A 322 6.52 -23.86 -20.12
C MET A 322 6.66 -24.28 -21.59
N GLY A 323 7.88 -24.47 -22.11
CA GLY A 323 8.15 -24.98 -23.45
C GLY A 323 8.00 -23.96 -24.57
N PHE A 324 8.14 -22.65 -24.26
CA PHE A 324 8.17 -21.63 -25.31
C PHE A 324 9.49 -21.70 -26.08
N LEU A 325 9.41 -21.42 -27.39
CA LEU A 325 10.59 -21.27 -28.22
C LEU A 325 11.45 -20.14 -27.65
N GLY A 326 12.71 -20.43 -27.32
CA GLY A 326 13.67 -19.43 -26.85
C GLY A 326 13.88 -18.38 -27.95
N GLU A 327 14.04 -17.12 -27.56
CA GLU A 327 14.63 -16.13 -28.46
C GLU A 327 16.01 -16.68 -28.84
N ALA A 328 16.29 -16.81 -30.13
CA ALA A 328 17.60 -17.20 -30.57
C ALA A 328 18.63 -16.22 -29.97
N ASP A 329 19.64 -16.76 -29.30
CA ASP A 329 20.75 -15.97 -28.78
C ASP A 329 21.31 -15.16 -29.96
N GLY A 330 20.99 -13.85 -30.00
CA GLY A 330 21.49 -12.91 -30.98
C GLY A 330 22.74 -12.20 -30.50
#